data_9accdd167ce21bafee099cc79ceb8bc9
#
_entry.id   9accdd167ce21bafee099cc79ceb8bc9
#
_cell.length_a   1.000
_cell.length_b   1.000
_cell.length_c   1.000
_cell.angle_alpha   90.00
_cell.angle_beta   90.00
_cell.angle_gamma   90.00
#
_symmetry.space_group_name_H-M   'P 1'
#
loop_
_entity.id
_entity.type
_entity.pdbx_description
1 polymer ?
#
loop_
_entity_poly.entity_id
_entity_poly.type
_entity_poly.pdbx_seq_one_letter_code
_entity_poly.pdbx_strand_id
1 'polypeptide(L)'
;AVSKMILNDKKIIEENGVLGDAEKESYFNQYNATEKMFNSLFNESVFNNMIDKGEFRLSYKATHAALLILLYRDKAILHNPYRLLNKLIDLDELLTTWRYKHHLLATRMIGKKIGTGGSVGASYLKKALTKHRVFEDLSSLTTFLIPRSDLPDLPEGVLRNLSFHYDAGVK
;
A
#
# COMPACT_ATOMS: atom_id res chain seq x y z
N ALA A 1 -8.30 15.47 -8.45
CA ALA A 1 -9.00 14.19 -8.62
C ALA A 1 -9.02 13.42 -7.29
N VAL A 2 -7.87 12.99 -6.72
CA VAL A 2 -7.81 12.19 -5.48
C VAL A 2 -8.54 12.83 -4.31
N SER A 3 -8.34 14.11 -4.03
CA SER A 3 -9.05 14.82 -2.94
C SER A 3 -10.57 14.80 -3.10
N LYS A 4 -11.06 14.89 -4.35
CA LYS A 4 -12.51 14.77 -4.62
C LYS A 4 -13.01 13.35 -4.38
N MET A 5 -12.21 12.34 -4.73
CA MET A 5 -12.53 10.94 -4.47
C MET A 5 -12.66 10.70 -2.96
N ILE A 6 -11.65 11.09 -2.19
CA ILE A 6 -11.64 10.94 -0.72
C ILE A 6 -12.85 11.65 -0.10
N LEU A 7 -13.18 12.87 -0.55
CA LEU A 7 -14.32 13.62 -0.05
C LEU A 7 -15.67 12.95 -0.40
N ASN A 8 -15.76 12.35 -1.59
CA ASN A 8 -16.96 11.62 -2.01
C ASN A 8 -17.16 10.34 -1.17
N ASP A 9 -16.09 9.63 -0.82
CA ASP A 9 -16.16 8.45 0.05
C ASP A 9 -16.74 8.81 1.43
N LYS A 10 -16.34 9.96 1.99
CA LYS A 10 -16.91 10.46 3.25
C LYS A 10 -18.43 10.65 3.14
N LYS A 11 -18.87 11.30 2.07
CA LYS A 11 -20.30 11.55 1.83
C LYS A 11 -21.09 10.26 1.67
N ILE A 12 -20.53 9.27 0.96
CA ILE A 12 -21.15 7.95 0.81
C ILE A 12 -21.33 7.26 2.16
N ILE A 13 -20.34 7.35 3.06
CA ILE A 13 -20.44 6.76 4.41
C ILE A 13 -21.51 7.48 5.23
N GLU A 14 -21.57 8.82 5.18
CA GLU A 14 -22.54 9.63 5.91
C GLU A 14 -23.99 9.35 5.45
N GLU A 15 -24.22 9.29 4.14
CA GLU A 15 -25.55 9.12 3.53
C GLU A 15 -26.02 7.65 3.52
N ASN A 16 -25.15 6.68 3.86
CA ASN A 16 -25.54 5.27 3.85
C ASN A 16 -26.47 4.94 5.01
N GLY A 17 -27.74 4.70 4.69
CA GLY A 17 -28.79 4.32 5.66
C GLY A 17 -28.79 2.84 6.07
N VAL A 18 -27.95 2.00 5.44
CA VAL A 18 -27.93 0.53 5.68
C VAL A 18 -26.89 0.15 6.74
N LEU A 19 -25.81 0.95 6.87
CA LEU A 19 -24.72 0.68 7.81
C LEU A 19 -25.13 0.96 9.25
N GLY A 20 -24.82 0.03 10.15
CA GLY A 20 -24.93 0.22 11.59
C GLY A 20 -23.86 1.19 12.13
N ASP A 21 -24.10 1.76 13.33
CA ASP A 21 -23.20 2.78 13.91
C ASP A 21 -21.75 2.29 14.07
N ALA A 22 -21.55 1.04 14.50
CA ALA A 22 -20.21 0.44 14.64
C ALA A 22 -19.51 0.25 13.30
N GLU A 23 -20.24 -0.06 12.23
CA GLU A 23 -19.70 -0.17 10.88
C GLU A 23 -19.34 1.20 10.33
N LYS A 24 -20.19 2.20 10.51
CA LYS A 24 -19.89 3.60 10.15
C LYS A 24 -18.65 4.10 10.83
N GLU A 25 -18.48 3.86 12.14
CA GLU A 25 -17.28 4.24 12.88
C GLU A 25 -16.03 3.58 12.30
N SER A 26 -16.09 2.29 11.95
CA SER A 26 -14.98 1.59 11.30
C SER A 26 -14.60 2.22 9.96
N TYR A 27 -15.58 2.54 9.11
CA TYR A 27 -15.35 3.19 7.82
C TYR A 27 -14.81 4.63 7.98
N PHE A 28 -15.27 5.38 8.97
CA PHE A 28 -14.73 6.71 9.27
C PHE A 28 -13.28 6.64 9.75
N ASN A 29 -12.93 5.66 10.55
CA ASN A 29 -11.53 5.45 10.98
C ASN A 29 -10.63 5.14 9.78
N GLN A 30 -11.09 4.31 8.84
CA GLN A 30 -10.38 4.00 7.61
C GLN A 30 -10.28 5.24 6.69
N TYR A 31 -11.36 6.01 6.55
CA TYR A 31 -11.37 7.27 5.82
C TYR A 31 -10.33 8.25 6.39
N ASN A 32 -10.37 8.49 7.69
CA ASN A 32 -9.45 9.41 8.36
C ASN A 32 -7.97 8.98 8.19
N ALA A 33 -7.69 7.68 8.24
CA ALA A 33 -6.36 7.15 7.97
C ALA A 33 -5.91 7.40 6.53
N THR A 34 -6.81 7.20 5.55
CA THR A 34 -6.55 7.48 4.13
C THR A 34 -6.31 8.96 3.87
N GLU A 35 -7.13 9.83 4.45
CA GLU A 35 -6.98 11.29 4.34
C GLU A 35 -5.66 11.77 4.96
N LYS A 36 -5.33 11.28 6.16
CA LYS A 36 -4.06 11.56 6.82
C LYS A 36 -2.87 11.14 5.95
N MET A 37 -2.93 9.95 5.39
CA MET A 37 -1.91 9.44 4.48
C MET A 37 -1.78 10.32 3.24
N PHE A 38 -2.89 10.65 2.59
CA PHE A 38 -2.88 11.52 1.41
C PHE A 38 -2.25 12.88 1.70
N ASN A 39 -2.63 13.52 2.81
CA ASN A 39 -2.09 14.81 3.20
C ASN A 39 -0.60 14.74 3.54
N SER A 40 -0.13 13.64 4.10
CA SER A 40 1.30 13.45 4.40
C SER A 40 2.18 13.37 3.16
N LEU A 41 1.63 12.96 1.99
CA LEU A 41 2.38 12.90 0.73
C LEU A 41 2.91 14.28 0.27
N PHE A 42 2.33 15.35 0.77
CA PHE A 42 2.74 16.73 0.40
C PHE A 42 3.66 17.38 1.45
N ASN A 43 4.02 16.66 2.51
CA ASN A 43 4.86 17.18 3.58
C ASN A 43 5.83 16.11 4.08
N GLU A 44 7.10 16.22 3.63
CA GLU A 44 8.15 15.24 3.94
C GLU A 44 8.38 15.09 5.44
N SER A 45 8.33 16.17 6.23
CA SER A 45 8.56 16.10 7.67
C SER A 45 7.43 15.36 8.40
N VAL A 46 6.18 15.58 7.98
CA VAL A 46 5.02 14.85 8.51
C VAL A 46 5.11 13.37 8.14
N PHE A 47 5.49 13.07 6.89
CA PHE A 47 5.64 11.71 6.41
C PHE A 47 6.74 10.94 7.17
N ASN A 48 7.91 11.57 7.35
CA ASN A 48 9.01 10.98 8.11
C ASN A 48 8.64 10.71 9.57
N ASN A 49 7.85 11.57 10.21
CA ASN A 49 7.32 11.32 11.55
C ASN A 49 6.40 10.07 11.58
N MET A 50 5.64 9.80 10.50
CA MET A 50 4.84 8.57 10.39
C MET A 50 5.73 7.33 10.24
N ILE A 51 6.86 7.43 9.53
CA ILE A 51 7.87 6.36 9.43
C ILE A 51 8.46 6.08 10.82
N ASP A 52 8.87 7.12 11.56
CA ASP A 52 9.45 6.98 12.90
C ASP A 52 8.49 6.32 13.89
N LYS A 53 7.18 6.53 13.72
CA LYS A 53 6.13 5.86 14.49
C LYS A 53 5.83 4.44 14.03
N GLY A 54 6.45 3.98 12.92
CA GLY A 54 6.19 2.68 12.32
C GLY A 54 4.85 2.56 11.60
N GLU A 55 4.20 3.68 11.27
CA GLU A 55 2.96 3.73 10.50
C GLU A 55 3.24 3.45 9.00
N PHE A 56 4.46 3.74 8.54
CA PHE A 56 4.97 3.51 7.19
C PHE A 56 6.36 2.89 7.21
N ARG A 57 6.68 2.08 6.21
CA ARG A 57 7.99 1.42 6.03
C ARG A 57 8.76 1.95 4.84
N LEU A 58 8.04 2.40 3.80
CA LEU A 58 8.66 3.01 2.63
C LEU A 58 9.10 4.43 2.95
N SER A 59 10.29 4.82 2.46
CA SER A 59 10.74 6.20 2.55
C SER A 59 9.83 7.12 1.74
N TYR A 60 9.83 8.42 2.06
CA TYR A 60 9.08 9.44 1.34
C TYR A 60 9.34 9.39 -0.18
N LYS A 61 10.61 9.32 -0.58
CA LYS A 61 11.00 9.22 -2.00
C LYS A 61 10.54 7.93 -2.66
N ALA A 62 10.64 6.80 -1.95
CA ALA A 62 10.20 5.51 -2.48
C ALA A 62 8.67 5.47 -2.68
N THR A 63 7.91 6.07 -1.77
CA THR A 63 6.45 6.20 -1.88
C THR A 63 6.04 7.01 -3.10
N HIS A 64 6.70 8.16 -3.34
CA HIS A 64 6.42 8.99 -4.52
C HIS A 64 6.83 8.29 -5.83
N ALA A 65 7.97 7.59 -5.83
CA ALA A 65 8.39 6.81 -6.98
C ALA A 65 7.40 5.69 -7.29
N ALA A 66 6.93 4.97 -6.27
CA ALA A 66 5.92 3.93 -6.43
C ALA A 66 4.59 4.50 -6.95
N LEU A 67 4.11 5.63 -6.41
CA LEU A 67 2.91 6.31 -6.92
C LEU A 67 3.07 6.74 -8.38
N LEU A 68 4.21 7.31 -8.77
CA LEU A 68 4.47 7.68 -10.16
C LEU A 68 4.40 6.44 -11.07
N ILE A 69 5.02 5.34 -10.67
CA ILE A 69 5.00 4.09 -11.42
C ILE A 69 3.57 3.55 -11.56
N LEU A 70 2.80 3.55 -10.48
CA LEU A 70 1.43 3.04 -10.46
C LEU A 70 0.49 3.90 -11.32
N LEU A 71 0.59 5.23 -11.25
CA LEU A 71 -0.27 6.17 -11.96
C LEU A 71 0.05 6.21 -13.47
N TYR A 72 1.33 6.18 -13.83
CA TYR A 72 1.80 6.32 -15.23
C TYR A 72 2.34 5.00 -15.80
N ARG A 73 1.81 3.87 -15.32
CA ARG A 73 2.21 2.51 -15.73
C ARG A 73 2.12 2.20 -17.23
N ASP A 74 1.39 3.03 -17.98
CA ASP A 74 1.29 2.94 -19.44
C ASP A 74 2.52 3.46 -20.18
N LYS A 75 3.41 4.21 -19.53
CA LYS A 75 4.67 4.65 -20.11
C LYS A 75 5.62 3.47 -20.24
N ALA A 76 6.16 3.27 -21.45
CA ALA A 76 6.98 2.10 -21.78
C ALA A 76 8.12 1.84 -20.79
N ILE A 77 8.81 2.89 -20.36
CA ILE A 77 9.93 2.81 -19.41
C ILE A 77 9.47 2.37 -18.00
N LEU A 78 8.22 2.66 -17.61
CA LEU A 78 7.66 2.30 -16.31
C LEU A 78 7.04 0.89 -16.29
N HIS A 79 6.94 0.22 -17.43
CA HIS A 79 6.34 -1.10 -17.52
C HIS A 79 7.05 -2.15 -16.64
N ASN A 80 8.37 -2.24 -16.73
CA ASN A 80 9.15 -3.18 -15.90
C ASN A 80 9.14 -2.80 -14.41
N PRO A 81 9.35 -1.53 -14.01
CA PRO A 81 9.13 -1.10 -12.62
C PRO A 81 7.73 -1.45 -12.08
N TYR A 82 6.67 -1.23 -12.87
CA TYR A 82 5.31 -1.61 -12.49
C TYR A 82 5.16 -3.11 -12.26
N ARG A 83 5.71 -3.95 -13.16
CA ARG A 83 5.72 -5.40 -12.98
C ARG A 83 6.46 -5.82 -11.73
N LEU A 84 7.58 -5.15 -11.40
CA LEU A 84 8.33 -5.41 -10.18
C LEU A 84 7.49 -5.11 -8.94
N LEU A 85 6.82 -3.94 -8.88
CA LEU A 85 5.96 -3.60 -7.74
C LEU A 85 4.86 -4.64 -7.54
N ASN A 86 4.20 -5.09 -8.61
CA ASN A 86 3.19 -6.15 -8.49
C ASN A 86 3.79 -7.46 -7.98
N LYS A 87 4.98 -7.84 -8.44
CA LYS A 87 5.65 -9.06 -7.95
C LYS A 87 6.05 -8.98 -6.48
N LEU A 88 6.37 -7.80 -5.97
CA LEU A 88 6.61 -7.61 -4.53
C LEU A 88 5.32 -7.78 -3.71
N ILE A 89 4.19 -7.29 -4.22
CA ILE A 89 2.87 -7.50 -3.60
C ILE A 89 2.50 -8.99 -3.65
N ASP A 90 2.62 -9.65 -4.81
CA ASP A 90 2.38 -11.08 -4.96
C ASP A 90 3.21 -11.90 -3.95
N LEU A 91 4.49 -11.53 -3.76
CA LEU A 91 5.38 -12.19 -2.81
C LEU A 91 4.88 -12.06 -1.37
N ASP A 92 4.41 -10.88 -0.98
CA ASP A 92 3.88 -10.64 0.37
C ASP A 92 2.60 -11.46 0.63
N GLU A 93 1.74 -11.60 -0.38
CA GLU A 93 0.56 -12.45 -0.32
C GLU A 93 0.91 -13.93 -0.18
N LEU A 94 1.90 -14.41 -0.95
CA LEU A 94 2.39 -15.78 -0.85
C LEU A 94 2.99 -16.07 0.53
N LEU A 95 3.80 -15.15 1.07
CA LEU A 95 4.36 -15.27 2.42
C LEU A 95 3.27 -15.26 3.49
N THR A 96 2.24 -14.44 3.34
CA THR A 96 1.09 -14.38 4.25
C THR A 96 0.32 -15.69 4.21
N THR A 97 0.07 -16.23 3.02
CA THR A 97 -0.58 -17.54 2.83
C THR A 97 0.25 -18.68 3.44
N TRP A 98 1.56 -18.66 3.25
CA TRP A 98 2.46 -19.64 3.85
C TRP A 98 2.43 -19.58 5.38
N ARG A 99 2.52 -18.39 5.97
CA ARG A 99 2.41 -18.20 7.43
C ARG A 99 1.10 -18.72 7.98
N TYR A 100 -0.01 -18.44 7.27
CA TYR A 100 -1.34 -18.92 7.65
C TYR A 100 -1.39 -20.45 7.67
N LYS A 101 -0.94 -21.11 6.60
CA LYS A 101 -0.89 -22.59 6.51
C LYS A 101 0.01 -23.17 7.59
N HIS A 102 1.16 -22.54 7.85
CA HIS A 102 2.07 -22.92 8.92
C HIS A 102 1.42 -22.81 10.30
N HIS A 103 0.69 -21.71 10.56
CA HIS A 103 -0.08 -21.55 11.80
C HIS A 103 -1.12 -22.67 11.97
N LEU A 104 -1.88 -23.00 10.91
CA LEU A 104 -2.87 -24.08 10.98
C LEU A 104 -2.20 -25.44 11.26
N LEU A 105 -1.08 -25.73 10.61
CA LEU A 105 -0.31 -26.95 10.82
C LEU A 105 0.18 -27.04 12.27
N ALA A 106 0.82 -25.98 12.76
CA ALA A 106 1.29 -25.92 14.14
C ALA A 106 0.14 -26.11 15.14
N THR A 107 -1.02 -25.49 14.90
CA THR A 107 -2.20 -25.62 15.77
C THR A 107 -2.71 -27.08 15.79
N ARG A 108 -2.69 -27.77 14.67
CA ARG A 108 -3.09 -29.21 14.59
C ARG A 108 -2.10 -30.14 15.28
N MET A 109 -0.79 -29.85 15.19
CA MET A 109 0.25 -30.73 15.74
C MET A 109 0.49 -30.51 17.23
N ILE A 110 0.53 -29.25 17.67
CA ILE A 110 0.94 -28.91 19.04
C ILE A 110 -0.27 -28.48 19.91
N GLY A 111 -1.39 -28.09 19.27
CA GLY A 111 -2.57 -27.56 19.97
C GLY A 111 -2.24 -26.28 20.71
N LYS A 112 -2.74 -26.18 21.96
CA LYS A 112 -2.51 -25.03 22.84
C LYS A 112 -1.32 -25.24 23.81
N LYS A 113 -0.44 -26.21 23.54
CA LYS A 113 0.72 -26.47 24.41
C LYS A 113 1.66 -25.26 24.40
N ILE A 114 2.25 -24.99 25.58
CA ILE A 114 3.28 -23.96 25.73
C ILE A 114 4.56 -24.47 25.08
N GLY A 115 5.12 -23.69 24.15
CA GLY A 115 6.40 -24.02 23.50
C GLY A 115 7.58 -23.84 24.48
N THR A 116 8.71 -24.43 24.13
CA THR A 116 9.97 -24.37 24.91
C THR A 116 10.47 -22.94 25.15
N GLY A 117 10.02 -21.95 24.34
CA GLY A 117 10.32 -20.52 24.52
C GLY A 117 9.31 -19.75 25.38
N GLY A 118 8.43 -20.44 26.13
CA GLY A 118 7.49 -19.79 27.07
C GLY A 118 6.26 -19.13 26.42
N SER A 119 6.14 -19.16 25.11
CA SER A 119 4.97 -18.64 24.37
C SER A 119 4.02 -19.75 23.93
N VAL A 120 2.73 -19.45 23.83
CA VAL A 120 1.77 -20.33 23.15
C VAL A 120 2.03 -20.22 21.65
N GLY A 121 2.77 -21.17 21.08
CA GLY A 121 3.29 -21.11 19.70
C GLY A 121 2.22 -20.78 18.65
N ALA A 122 1.00 -21.35 18.78
CA ALA A 122 -0.12 -21.05 17.88
C ALA A 122 -0.57 -19.59 17.94
N SER A 123 -0.62 -18.98 19.14
CA SER A 123 -1.02 -17.56 19.29
C SER A 123 0.05 -16.60 18.78
N TYR A 124 1.33 -16.93 18.96
CA TYR A 124 2.45 -16.18 18.38
C TYR A 124 2.37 -16.16 16.85
N LEU A 125 2.19 -17.33 16.23
CA LEU A 125 2.05 -17.44 14.78
C LEU A 125 0.86 -16.67 14.25
N LYS A 126 -0.28 -16.66 14.98
CA LYS A 126 -1.46 -15.86 14.62
C LYS A 126 -1.15 -14.35 14.63
N LYS A 127 -0.44 -13.85 15.64
CA LYS A 127 0.01 -12.44 15.68
C LYS A 127 1.00 -12.10 14.57
N ALA A 128 1.82 -13.05 14.16
CA ALA A 128 2.79 -12.87 13.07
C ALA A 128 2.13 -12.72 11.69
N LEU A 129 0.90 -13.22 11.50
CA LEU A 129 0.19 -13.12 10.22
C LEU A 129 -0.03 -11.66 9.78
N THR A 130 -0.43 -10.81 10.72
CA THR A 130 -0.73 -9.39 10.43
C THR A 130 0.49 -8.49 10.57
N LYS A 131 1.41 -8.79 11.48
CA LYS A 131 2.53 -7.92 11.82
C LYS A 131 3.64 -7.87 10.75
N HIS A 132 3.75 -8.87 9.89
CA HIS A 132 4.91 -9.06 9.01
C HIS A 132 4.60 -8.96 7.51
N ARG A 133 3.61 -8.14 7.13
CA ARG A 133 3.41 -7.77 5.73
C ARG A 133 4.45 -6.69 5.37
N VAL A 134 5.42 -7.06 4.51
CA VAL A 134 6.57 -6.19 4.19
C VAL A 134 6.19 -5.10 3.20
N PHE A 135 5.33 -5.45 2.23
CA PHE A 135 4.94 -4.58 1.13
C PHE A 135 3.49 -4.06 1.23
N GLU A 136 2.92 -4.04 2.44
CA GLU A 136 1.58 -3.53 2.69
C GLU A 136 1.41 -2.08 2.25
N ASP A 137 2.44 -1.25 2.44
CA ASP A 137 2.44 0.14 1.99
C ASP A 137 2.23 0.26 0.48
N LEU A 138 2.83 -0.64 -0.34
CA LEU A 138 2.62 -0.64 -1.79
C LEU A 138 1.16 -0.94 -2.15
N SER A 139 0.54 -1.89 -1.45
CA SER A 139 -0.88 -2.21 -1.64
C SER A 139 -1.76 -1.01 -1.26
N SER A 140 -1.43 -0.32 -0.18
CA SER A 140 -2.18 0.86 0.30
C SER A 140 -2.14 2.02 -0.70
N LEU A 141 -1.05 2.16 -1.48
CA LEU A 141 -0.94 3.19 -2.51
C LEU A 141 -1.97 3.03 -3.64
N THR A 142 -2.50 1.82 -3.85
CA THR A 142 -3.55 1.58 -4.86
C THR A 142 -4.83 2.36 -4.56
N THR A 143 -5.06 2.75 -3.31
CA THR A 143 -6.18 3.61 -2.89
C THR A 143 -6.15 4.98 -3.59
N PHE A 144 -4.98 5.45 -4.02
CA PHE A 144 -4.83 6.75 -4.69
C PHE A 144 -4.84 6.68 -6.21
N LEU A 145 -5.16 5.50 -6.78
CA LEU A 145 -5.30 5.37 -8.21
C LEU A 145 -6.57 6.08 -8.69
N ILE A 146 -6.40 6.87 -9.72
CA ILE A 146 -7.48 7.60 -10.39
C ILE A 146 -7.61 7.16 -11.85
N PRO A 147 -8.77 7.38 -12.48
CA PRO A 147 -8.94 7.13 -13.90
C PRO A 147 -7.88 7.87 -14.71
N ARG A 148 -7.45 7.25 -15.81
CA ARG A 148 -6.43 7.82 -16.68
C ARG A 148 -6.83 9.19 -17.25
N SER A 149 -8.12 9.38 -17.53
CA SER A 149 -8.68 10.65 -17.99
C SER A 149 -8.46 11.81 -17.02
N ASP A 150 -8.28 11.50 -15.74
CA ASP A 150 -8.14 12.47 -14.66
C ASP A 150 -6.67 12.71 -14.27
N LEU A 151 -5.74 11.94 -14.89
CA LEU A 151 -4.31 12.14 -14.66
C LEU A 151 -3.84 13.40 -15.38
N PRO A 152 -3.09 14.29 -14.69
CA PRO A 152 -2.45 15.40 -15.35
C PRO A 152 -1.37 14.94 -16.32
N ASP A 153 -1.14 15.73 -17.37
CA ASP A 153 0.01 15.50 -18.23
C ASP A 153 1.30 15.71 -17.46
N LEU A 154 2.27 14.85 -17.72
CA LEU A 154 3.59 14.98 -17.11
C LEU A 154 4.34 16.16 -17.74
N PRO A 155 5.06 16.97 -16.93
CA PRO A 155 5.93 18.02 -17.46
C PRO A 155 6.92 17.48 -18.51
N GLU A 156 7.23 18.26 -19.54
CA GLU A 156 8.12 17.81 -20.65
C GLU A 156 9.44 17.27 -20.17
N GLY A 157 10.05 17.87 -19.14
CA GLY A 157 11.31 17.39 -18.55
C GLY A 157 11.19 15.99 -17.96
N VAL A 158 10.04 15.67 -17.34
CA VAL A 158 9.76 14.33 -16.80
C VAL A 158 9.47 13.36 -17.95
N LEU A 159 8.65 13.76 -18.93
CA LEU A 159 8.38 12.95 -20.12
C LEU A 159 9.67 12.59 -20.87
N ARG A 160 10.58 13.53 -21.01
CA ARG A 160 11.86 13.32 -21.65
C ARG A 160 12.69 12.26 -20.90
N ASN A 161 12.74 12.33 -19.56
CA ASN A 161 13.42 11.34 -18.72
C ASN A 161 12.74 9.96 -18.72
N LEU A 162 11.43 9.91 -18.98
CA LEU A 162 10.65 8.66 -19.08
C LEU A 162 10.54 8.13 -20.51
N SER A 163 11.22 8.77 -21.48
CA SER A 163 11.28 8.32 -22.88
C SER A 163 12.57 7.56 -23.13
N PHE A 164 12.54 6.57 -24.03
CA PHE A 164 13.75 5.97 -24.53
C PHE A 164 14.38 6.96 -25.52
N HIS A 165 15.51 7.55 -25.17
CA HIS A 165 16.32 8.35 -26.09
C HIS A 165 17.24 7.40 -26.86
N TYR A 166 16.97 7.28 -28.15
CA TYR A 166 17.92 6.70 -29.09
C TYR A 166 18.85 7.85 -29.50
N ASP A 167 20.03 7.94 -28.88
CA ASP A 167 21.13 8.74 -29.43
C ASP A 167 21.55 8.06 -30.75
N ALA A 168 20.91 8.45 -31.81
CA ALA A 168 21.45 8.19 -33.14
C ALA A 168 22.77 8.99 -33.19
N GLY A 169 23.85 8.32 -32.79
CA GLY A 169 25.19 8.93 -32.83
C GLY A 169 25.41 9.53 -34.20
N VAL A 170 25.34 10.85 -34.25
CA VAL A 170 25.82 11.61 -35.42
C VAL A 170 27.33 11.37 -35.50
N LYS A 171 27.71 10.54 -36.48
CA LYS A 171 29.09 10.42 -36.89
C LYS A 171 29.52 11.71 -37.60
#